data_742d9f04e1acc01bf9367c24043986cd
#
_entry.id   742d9f04e1acc01bf9367c24043986cd
#
_cell.length_a   1.000
_cell.length_b   1.000
_cell.length_c   1.000
_cell.angle_alpha   90.00
_cell.angle_beta   90.00
_cell.angle_gamma   90.00
#
_symmetry.space_group_name_H-M   'P 1'
#
loop_
_entity.id
_entity.type
_entity.pdbx_description
1 polymer ?
#
loop_
_entity_poly.entity_id
_entity_poly.type
_entity_poly.pdbx_seq_one_letter_code
_entity_poly.pdbx_strand_id
1 'polypeptide(L)'
;MAALESGQTPASIVDDSPIQYPMGGNGKIWKPDNYDRKFRGPITYQQALEESINVAAIKVQERTGIRRTVDIARRLGVESPLQENLSIALGTSDLTLLELTSAYAALANGGAWVKPTAIRYVLDAQRKLLEENVPQARQALPPDLAYVITHMMKGTVERGTGQAAKALGRPVAAKTGTTNDYSNAWFIGFTPHLATGVWVGYDKPRSLGKDETGSRVAVPIWTAFMKEALAGKPVEDFPIPEGVVVVPVDLWASGTCAKPVTMAFLAGTEPKNTCGPAKSTAPKPDSAPPPTATPVDPTPDQSAEPVPVPPPQAAKPRSESP
;
A
#
# COMPACT_ATOMS: atom_id res chain seq x y z
N MET A 1 -5.65 -0.70 8.79
CA MET A 1 -5.60 0.69 9.34
C MET A 1 -6.76 0.95 10.29
N ALA A 2 -8.02 0.94 9.86
CA ALA A 2 -9.18 1.22 10.74
C ALA A 2 -9.25 0.33 11.98
N ALA A 3 -8.92 -0.95 11.87
CA ALA A 3 -8.84 -1.86 13.01
C ALA A 3 -7.74 -1.45 14.01
N LEU A 4 -6.58 -1.03 13.52
CA LEU A 4 -5.49 -0.56 14.37
C LEU A 4 -5.86 0.74 15.12
N GLU A 5 -6.51 1.71 14.44
CA GLU A 5 -7.05 2.91 15.10
C GLU A 5 -8.10 2.57 16.18
N SER A 6 -8.76 1.43 16.06
CA SER A 6 -9.75 0.94 17.03
C SER A 6 -9.14 0.15 18.19
N GLY A 7 -7.78 0.17 18.31
CA GLY A 7 -7.07 -0.53 19.40
C GLY A 7 -6.75 -2.00 19.12
N GLN A 8 -7.03 -2.50 17.91
CA GLN A 8 -6.54 -3.81 17.50
C GLN A 8 -5.05 -3.75 17.19
N THR A 9 -4.37 -4.89 17.23
CA THR A 9 -2.92 -4.98 16.98
C THR A 9 -2.61 -5.98 15.88
N PRO A 10 -1.42 -5.98 15.31
CA PRO A 10 -1.00 -7.02 14.36
C PRO A 10 -1.11 -8.44 14.91
N ALA A 11 -0.98 -8.62 16.23
CA ALA A 11 -1.13 -9.90 16.91
C ALA A 11 -2.59 -10.24 17.30
N SER A 12 -3.55 -9.33 17.07
CA SER A 12 -4.97 -9.62 17.32
C SER A 12 -5.43 -10.82 16.48
N ILE A 13 -6.30 -11.65 17.07
CA ILE A 13 -6.76 -12.88 16.43
C ILE A 13 -8.10 -12.64 15.71
N VAL A 14 -8.18 -13.19 14.51
CA VAL A 14 -9.41 -13.36 13.73
C VAL A 14 -9.57 -14.83 13.37
N ASP A 15 -10.79 -15.33 13.44
CA ASP A 15 -11.09 -16.71 13.06
C ASP A 15 -11.42 -16.80 11.55
N ASP A 16 -10.57 -17.47 10.80
CA ASP A 16 -10.77 -17.77 9.38
C ASP A 16 -11.62 -19.05 9.24
N SER A 17 -12.93 -18.90 9.41
CA SER A 17 -13.94 -19.97 9.23
C SER A 17 -15.05 -19.48 8.31
N PRO A 18 -15.79 -20.39 7.64
CA PRO A 18 -16.86 -20.05 6.70
C PRO A 18 -17.85 -19.04 7.25
N ILE A 19 -18.26 -18.08 6.43
CA ILE A 19 -19.26 -17.05 6.76
C ILE A 19 -20.31 -16.95 5.68
N GLN A 20 -21.48 -16.48 6.04
CA GLN A 20 -22.54 -16.19 5.10
C GLN A 20 -23.39 -15.01 5.58
N TYR A 21 -23.79 -14.17 4.63
CA TYR A 21 -24.59 -12.98 4.89
C TYR A 21 -25.83 -12.95 4.01
N PRO A 22 -27.00 -12.60 4.53
CA PRO A 22 -28.19 -12.39 3.71
C PRO A 22 -27.99 -11.16 2.82
N MET A 23 -28.33 -11.27 1.53
CA MET A 23 -28.27 -10.17 0.56
C MET A 23 -29.70 -9.71 0.22
N GLY A 24 -30.16 -8.65 0.84
CA GLY A 24 -31.47 -8.04 0.55
C GLY A 24 -32.66 -8.97 0.75
N GLY A 25 -33.88 -8.52 0.37
CA GLY A 25 -35.15 -9.24 0.64
C GLY A 25 -35.42 -10.48 -0.22
N ASN A 26 -34.50 -10.90 -1.10
CA ASN A 26 -34.79 -11.95 -2.10
C ASN A 26 -34.22 -13.33 -1.73
N GLY A 27 -33.87 -13.57 -0.47
CA GLY A 27 -33.32 -14.86 -0.03
C GLY A 27 -31.92 -15.19 -0.58
N LYS A 28 -31.29 -14.28 -1.31
CA LYS A 28 -29.91 -14.46 -1.76
C LYS A 28 -28.97 -14.41 -0.58
N ILE A 29 -28.00 -15.33 -0.56
CA ILE A 29 -26.96 -15.41 0.47
C ILE A 29 -25.60 -15.16 -0.17
N TRP A 30 -24.83 -14.21 0.37
CA TRP A 30 -23.45 -14.02 0.01
C TRP A 30 -22.57 -14.94 0.85
N LYS A 31 -21.79 -15.78 0.18
CA LYS A 31 -20.87 -16.73 0.79
C LYS A 31 -19.48 -16.44 0.25
N PRO A 32 -18.74 -15.47 0.83
CA PRO A 32 -17.37 -15.22 0.42
C PRO A 32 -16.48 -16.40 0.79
N ASP A 33 -15.46 -16.62 -0.03
CA ASP A 33 -14.50 -17.71 0.16
C ASP A 33 -13.06 -17.16 0.07
N ASN A 34 -12.11 -17.90 0.61
CA ASN A 34 -10.70 -17.62 0.39
C ASN A 34 -10.28 -18.05 -1.02
N TYR A 35 -9.26 -17.42 -1.58
CA TYR A 35 -8.79 -17.72 -2.93
C TYR A 35 -8.42 -19.18 -3.12
N ASP A 36 -7.77 -19.80 -2.13
CA ASP A 36 -7.35 -21.19 -2.11
C ASP A 36 -8.42 -22.16 -1.60
N ARG A 37 -9.62 -21.63 -1.26
CA ARG A 37 -10.76 -22.38 -0.70
C ARG A 37 -10.44 -23.15 0.59
N LYS A 38 -9.44 -22.68 1.35
CA LYS A 38 -9.04 -23.27 2.63
C LYS A 38 -9.34 -22.31 3.76
N PHE A 39 -9.68 -22.86 4.91
CA PHE A 39 -9.89 -22.13 6.16
C PHE A 39 -8.82 -22.54 7.17
N ARG A 40 -8.28 -21.55 7.88
CA ARG A 40 -7.13 -21.71 8.76
C ARG A 40 -7.50 -21.71 10.24
N GLY A 41 -8.76 -21.38 10.57
CA GLY A 41 -9.18 -21.15 11.94
C GLY A 41 -8.58 -19.85 12.52
N PRO A 42 -8.23 -19.81 13.81
CA PRO A 42 -7.66 -18.62 14.42
C PRO A 42 -6.29 -18.24 13.83
N ILE A 43 -6.20 -17.03 13.27
CA ILE A 43 -4.97 -16.46 12.71
C ILE A 43 -4.78 -15.02 13.21
N THR A 44 -3.55 -14.52 13.16
CA THR A 44 -3.27 -13.12 13.51
C THR A 44 -3.69 -12.18 12.37
N TYR A 45 -3.94 -10.90 12.70
CA TYR A 45 -4.17 -9.86 11.69
C TYR A 45 -2.96 -9.71 10.76
N GLN A 46 -1.76 -9.87 11.30
CA GLN A 46 -0.53 -9.90 10.50
C GLN A 46 -0.59 -10.98 9.43
N GLN A 47 -0.87 -12.21 9.81
CA GLN A 47 -0.96 -13.34 8.88
C GLN A 47 -2.11 -13.15 7.88
N ALA A 48 -3.27 -12.68 8.33
CA ALA A 48 -4.43 -12.43 7.47
C ALA A 48 -4.09 -11.43 6.34
N LEU A 49 -3.31 -10.38 6.66
CA LEU A 49 -2.86 -9.40 5.67
C LEU A 49 -1.78 -9.97 4.73
N GLU A 50 -0.79 -10.67 5.26
CA GLU A 50 0.33 -11.25 4.50
C GLU A 50 -0.15 -12.26 3.47
N GLU A 51 -1.04 -13.17 3.87
CA GLU A 51 -1.61 -14.20 3.01
C GLU A 51 -2.85 -13.72 2.24
N SER A 52 -3.29 -12.47 2.46
CA SER A 52 -4.46 -11.88 1.79
C SER A 52 -5.75 -12.71 1.98
N ILE A 53 -6.04 -13.10 3.22
CA ILE A 53 -7.16 -13.98 3.57
C ILE A 53 -8.48 -13.20 3.52
N ASN A 54 -9.33 -13.53 2.56
CA ASN A 54 -10.58 -12.80 2.30
C ASN A 54 -11.55 -12.83 3.47
N VAL A 55 -11.82 -14.02 4.01
CA VAL A 55 -12.80 -14.22 5.09
C VAL A 55 -12.36 -13.48 6.35
N ALA A 56 -11.07 -13.54 6.68
CA ALA A 56 -10.51 -12.78 7.78
C ALA A 56 -10.67 -11.27 7.57
N ALA A 57 -10.38 -10.76 6.37
CA ALA A 57 -10.54 -9.34 6.05
C ALA A 57 -12.00 -8.87 6.23
N ILE A 58 -12.98 -9.66 5.81
CA ILE A 58 -14.41 -9.36 5.99
C ILE A 58 -14.79 -9.33 7.47
N LYS A 59 -14.35 -10.31 8.26
CA LYS A 59 -14.63 -10.35 9.71
C LYS A 59 -13.98 -9.18 10.45
N VAL A 60 -12.77 -8.80 10.07
CA VAL A 60 -12.11 -7.60 10.61
C VAL A 60 -12.90 -6.35 10.23
N GLN A 61 -13.37 -6.25 8.98
CA GLN A 61 -14.21 -5.14 8.51
C GLN A 61 -15.53 -5.05 9.29
N GLU A 62 -16.19 -6.17 9.53
CA GLU A 62 -17.43 -6.24 10.30
C GLU A 62 -17.24 -5.71 11.73
N ARG A 63 -16.16 -6.15 12.41
CA ARG A 63 -15.82 -5.70 13.78
C ARG A 63 -15.43 -4.21 13.82
N THR A 64 -14.73 -3.74 12.81
CA THR A 64 -14.21 -2.36 12.76
C THR A 64 -15.28 -1.35 12.38
N GLY A 65 -16.22 -1.76 11.53
CA GLY A 65 -17.26 -0.91 10.96
C GLY A 65 -16.85 -0.25 9.64
N ILE A 66 -17.79 -0.23 8.69
CA ILE A 66 -17.57 0.23 7.31
C ILE A 66 -17.21 1.71 7.27
N ARG A 67 -17.89 2.56 8.04
CA ARG A 67 -17.66 4.02 8.07
C ARG A 67 -16.22 4.38 8.39
N ARG A 68 -15.59 3.72 9.36
CA ARG A 68 -14.17 3.97 9.71
C ARG A 68 -13.22 3.67 8.55
N THR A 69 -13.51 2.62 7.79
CA THR A 69 -12.71 2.30 6.60
C THR A 69 -12.87 3.36 5.51
N VAL A 70 -14.11 3.82 5.28
CA VAL A 70 -14.40 4.91 4.34
C VAL A 70 -13.71 6.20 4.78
N ASP A 71 -13.78 6.56 6.07
CA ASP A 71 -13.13 7.76 6.61
C ASP A 71 -11.61 7.75 6.36
N ILE A 72 -10.96 6.61 6.62
CA ILE A 72 -9.52 6.48 6.35
C ILE A 72 -9.22 6.61 4.87
N ALA A 73 -10.01 5.98 4.00
CA ALA A 73 -9.83 6.09 2.56
C ALA A 73 -9.94 7.57 2.12
N ARG A 74 -10.93 8.31 2.63
CA ARG A 74 -11.09 9.75 2.37
C ARG A 74 -9.93 10.59 2.89
N ARG A 75 -9.43 10.29 4.09
CA ARG A 75 -8.23 10.94 4.64
C ARG A 75 -7.01 10.69 3.77
N LEU A 76 -6.89 9.53 3.17
CA LEU A 76 -5.80 9.14 2.26
C LEU A 76 -6.01 9.63 0.81
N GLY A 77 -7.02 10.46 0.55
CA GLY A 77 -7.22 11.11 -0.74
C GLY A 77 -8.03 10.31 -1.76
N VAL A 78 -8.75 9.28 -1.33
CA VAL A 78 -9.69 8.57 -2.21
C VAL A 78 -10.94 9.43 -2.38
N GLU A 79 -11.25 9.84 -3.61
CA GLU A 79 -12.41 10.65 -3.98
C GLU A 79 -13.49 9.83 -4.69
N SER A 80 -13.09 8.75 -5.38
CA SER A 80 -14.00 7.83 -6.07
C SER A 80 -15.10 7.30 -5.14
N PRO A 81 -16.31 7.03 -5.64
CA PRO A 81 -17.40 6.46 -4.86
C PRO A 81 -17.02 5.13 -4.23
N LEU A 82 -17.26 4.99 -2.93
CA LEU A 82 -16.99 3.76 -2.19
C LEU A 82 -18.30 3.04 -1.88
N GLN A 83 -18.33 1.72 -2.09
CA GLN A 83 -19.46 0.88 -1.73
C GLN A 83 -19.46 0.63 -0.22
N GLU A 84 -20.43 1.22 0.50
CA GLU A 84 -20.51 1.11 1.96
C GLU A 84 -21.15 -0.20 2.41
N ASN A 85 -20.54 -1.32 2.04
CA ASN A 85 -20.94 -2.67 2.47
C ASN A 85 -19.69 -3.51 2.83
N LEU A 86 -19.91 -4.71 3.38
CA LEU A 86 -18.80 -5.56 3.85
C LEU A 86 -17.82 -5.98 2.76
N SER A 87 -18.23 -6.01 1.49
CA SER A 87 -17.33 -6.38 0.39
C SER A 87 -16.24 -5.34 0.11
N ILE A 88 -16.35 -4.12 0.68
CA ILE A 88 -15.30 -3.10 0.61
C ILE A 88 -13.96 -3.64 1.16
N ALA A 89 -14.02 -4.58 2.12
CA ALA A 89 -12.82 -5.26 2.64
C ALA A 89 -12.04 -6.03 1.57
N LEU A 90 -12.69 -6.40 0.48
CA LEU A 90 -12.11 -7.12 -0.64
C LEU A 90 -11.77 -6.21 -1.83
N GLY A 91 -11.99 -4.89 -1.69
CA GLY A 91 -11.68 -3.94 -2.75
C GLY A 91 -12.68 -3.95 -3.92
N THR A 92 -13.97 -4.10 -3.63
CA THR A 92 -15.03 -4.13 -4.65
C THR A 92 -15.42 -2.76 -5.19
N SER A 93 -14.88 -1.68 -4.64
CA SER A 93 -15.07 -0.32 -5.18
C SER A 93 -14.02 -0.02 -6.25
N ASP A 94 -14.45 0.53 -7.38
CA ASP A 94 -13.53 0.95 -8.44
C ASP A 94 -12.81 2.24 -8.04
N LEU A 95 -11.48 2.21 -8.11
CA LEU A 95 -10.60 3.34 -7.85
C LEU A 95 -9.67 3.58 -9.02
N THR A 96 -9.24 4.83 -9.21
CA THR A 96 -8.16 5.10 -10.15
C THR A 96 -6.82 4.59 -9.62
N LEU A 97 -5.92 4.20 -10.53
CA LEU A 97 -4.56 3.80 -10.15
C LEU A 97 -3.84 4.92 -9.39
N LEU A 98 -4.09 6.18 -9.80
CA LEU A 98 -3.48 7.35 -9.17
C LEU A 98 -3.94 7.52 -7.71
N GLU A 99 -5.25 7.45 -7.43
CA GLU A 99 -5.80 7.58 -6.08
C GLU A 99 -5.22 6.50 -5.16
N LEU A 100 -5.25 5.25 -5.62
CA LEU A 100 -4.78 4.14 -4.79
C LEU A 100 -3.26 4.22 -4.57
N THR A 101 -2.46 4.54 -5.60
CA THR A 101 -1.01 4.73 -5.46
C THR A 101 -0.69 5.89 -4.52
N SER A 102 -1.44 7.00 -4.61
CA SER A 102 -1.29 8.16 -3.72
C SER A 102 -1.60 7.83 -2.26
N ALA A 103 -2.62 7.01 -2.01
CA ALA A 103 -2.94 6.54 -0.67
C ALA A 103 -1.81 5.69 -0.05
N TYR A 104 -1.17 4.83 -0.87
CA TYR A 104 0.00 4.07 -0.43
C TYR A 104 1.25 4.94 -0.27
N ALA A 105 1.42 5.97 -1.11
CA ALA A 105 2.50 6.94 -0.97
C ALA A 105 2.42 7.68 0.38
N ALA A 106 1.22 7.93 0.91
CA ALA A 106 1.06 8.50 2.24
C ALA A 106 1.64 7.59 3.34
N LEU A 107 1.57 6.26 3.20
CA LEU A 107 2.20 5.32 4.14
C LEU A 107 3.73 5.40 4.06
N ALA A 108 4.29 5.46 2.85
CA ALA A 108 5.73 5.67 2.65
C ALA A 108 6.21 6.99 3.26
N ASN A 109 5.34 7.99 3.29
CA ASN A 109 5.61 9.35 3.80
C ASN A 109 5.14 9.53 5.26
N GLY A 110 5.23 8.50 6.09
CA GLY A 110 4.90 8.59 7.52
C GLY A 110 3.45 9.01 7.82
N GLY A 111 2.50 8.66 6.96
CA GLY A 111 1.09 9.01 7.10
C GLY A 111 0.69 10.37 6.54
N ALA A 112 1.63 11.15 6.01
CA ALA A 112 1.34 12.42 5.37
C ALA A 112 0.92 12.20 3.90
N TRP A 113 -0.35 12.49 3.60
CA TRP A 113 -0.85 12.47 2.23
C TRP A 113 -0.50 13.77 1.52
N VAL A 114 0.00 13.64 0.29
CA VAL A 114 0.31 14.78 -0.59
C VAL A 114 -0.59 14.69 -1.81
N LYS A 115 -1.22 15.81 -2.18
CA LYS A 115 -2.04 15.89 -3.39
C LYS A 115 -1.18 15.60 -4.62
N PRO A 116 -1.51 14.60 -5.46
CA PRO A 116 -0.78 14.32 -6.68
C PRO A 116 -0.74 15.53 -7.61
N THR A 117 0.44 15.91 -8.07
CA THR A 117 0.66 17.08 -8.94
C THR A 117 1.58 16.67 -10.09
N ALA A 118 1.11 16.81 -11.32
CA ALA A 118 1.87 16.46 -12.53
C ALA A 118 2.73 17.63 -13.02
N ILE A 119 2.28 18.88 -12.80
CA ILE A 119 2.97 20.10 -13.24
C ILE A 119 3.40 20.85 -12.00
N ARG A 120 4.70 20.93 -11.75
CA ARG A 120 5.25 21.64 -10.61
C ARG A 120 5.33 23.15 -10.87
N TYR A 121 5.81 23.53 -12.05
CA TYR A 121 5.88 24.94 -12.46
C TYR A 121 5.78 25.06 -13.98
N VAL A 122 5.34 26.23 -14.44
CA VAL A 122 5.31 26.62 -15.85
C VAL A 122 6.22 27.84 -16.02
N LEU A 123 7.11 27.77 -17.01
CA LEU A 123 8.02 28.87 -17.34
C LEU A 123 7.70 29.39 -18.75
N ASP A 124 7.92 30.68 -18.99
CA ASP A 124 7.93 31.24 -20.35
C ASP A 124 9.22 30.90 -21.11
N ALA A 125 9.31 31.35 -22.36
CA ALA A 125 10.49 31.14 -23.22
C ALA A 125 11.77 31.80 -22.66
N GLN A 126 11.65 32.78 -21.80
CA GLN A 126 12.74 33.47 -21.10
C GLN A 126 13.05 32.85 -19.73
N ARG A 127 12.45 31.67 -19.41
CA ARG A 127 12.55 30.98 -18.13
C ARG A 127 11.98 31.74 -16.91
N LYS A 128 11.14 32.74 -17.15
CA LYS A 128 10.42 33.42 -16.08
C LYS A 128 9.28 32.53 -15.58
N LEU A 129 9.15 32.42 -14.27
CA LEU A 129 8.08 31.65 -13.63
C LEU A 129 6.71 32.28 -13.95
N LEU A 130 5.83 31.50 -14.58
CA LEU A 130 4.45 31.87 -14.89
C LEU A 130 3.48 31.29 -13.87
N GLU A 131 3.70 30.05 -13.44
CA GLU A 131 2.87 29.32 -12.51
C GLU A 131 3.72 28.39 -11.67
N GLU A 132 3.42 28.27 -10.37
CA GLU A 132 4.02 27.31 -9.47
C GLU A 132 2.92 26.58 -8.70
N ASN A 133 2.97 25.24 -8.74
CA ASN A 133 2.10 24.37 -7.98
C ASN A 133 2.86 23.82 -6.77
N VAL A 134 2.69 24.45 -5.62
CA VAL A 134 3.29 24.01 -4.35
C VAL A 134 2.55 22.74 -3.88
N PRO A 135 3.27 21.64 -3.59
CA PRO A 135 2.65 20.43 -3.08
C PRO A 135 1.85 20.70 -1.79
N GLN A 136 0.58 20.28 -1.80
CA GLN A 136 -0.28 20.38 -0.62
C GLN A 136 -0.22 19.07 0.16
N ALA A 137 0.34 19.12 1.36
CA ALA A 137 0.45 17.98 2.25
C ALA A 137 -0.49 18.14 3.46
N ARG A 138 -1.03 17.02 3.94
CA ARG A 138 -1.77 16.95 5.22
C ARG A 138 -1.50 15.63 5.91
N GLN A 139 -1.43 15.63 7.23
CA GLN A 139 -1.33 14.40 8.00
C GLN A 139 -2.66 13.65 7.92
N ALA A 140 -2.66 12.52 7.22
CA ALA A 140 -3.82 11.65 7.04
C ALA A 140 -3.91 10.57 8.13
N LEU A 141 -2.76 10.07 8.58
CA LEU A 141 -2.64 9.07 9.64
C LEU A 141 -1.52 9.49 10.61
N PRO A 142 -1.62 9.15 11.91
CA PRO A 142 -0.47 9.28 12.82
C PRO A 142 0.75 8.51 12.28
N PRO A 143 1.99 9.04 12.44
CA PRO A 143 3.20 8.41 11.89
C PRO A 143 3.44 7.00 12.45
N ASP A 144 3.17 6.76 13.72
CA ASP A 144 3.28 5.48 14.38
C ASP A 144 2.32 4.44 13.80
N LEU A 145 1.07 4.81 13.56
CA LEU A 145 0.07 3.96 12.91
C LEU A 145 0.46 3.66 11.45
N ALA A 146 0.93 4.67 10.70
CA ALA A 146 1.41 4.49 9.34
C ALA A 146 2.59 3.54 9.28
N TYR A 147 3.50 3.59 10.27
CA TYR A 147 4.61 2.64 10.36
C TYR A 147 4.14 1.22 10.69
N VAL A 148 3.24 1.05 11.66
CA VAL A 148 2.72 -0.29 12.01
C VAL A 148 2.12 -0.98 10.79
N ILE A 149 1.26 -0.30 10.01
CA ILE A 149 0.70 -0.89 8.79
C ILE A 149 1.76 -1.12 7.70
N THR A 150 2.73 -0.21 7.55
CA THR A 150 3.85 -0.38 6.62
C THR A 150 4.67 -1.62 6.98
N HIS A 151 4.96 -1.83 8.27
CA HIS A 151 5.65 -3.01 8.77
C HIS A 151 4.85 -4.30 8.51
N MET A 152 3.53 -4.28 8.73
CA MET A 152 2.66 -5.40 8.36
C MET A 152 2.74 -5.70 6.85
N MET A 153 2.78 -4.66 6.02
CA MET A 153 2.88 -4.80 4.56
C MET A 153 4.27 -5.23 4.08
N LYS A 154 5.35 -5.01 4.83
CA LYS A 154 6.65 -5.66 4.57
C LYS A 154 6.50 -7.18 4.64
N GLY A 155 5.74 -7.69 5.59
CA GLY A 155 5.44 -9.12 5.73
C GLY A 155 4.81 -9.73 4.48
N THR A 156 4.00 -8.98 3.71
CA THR A 156 3.44 -9.50 2.44
C THR A 156 4.53 -9.81 1.41
N VAL A 157 5.62 -9.05 1.41
CA VAL A 157 6.78 -9.28 0.54
C VAL A 157 7.72 -10.32 1.14
N GLU A 158 7.89 -10.33 2.45
CA GLU A 158 8.80 -11.27 3.11
C GLU A 158 8.26 -12.71 3.14
N ARG A 159 6.97 -12.90 3.40
CA ARG A 159 6.35 -14.22 3.66
C ARG A 159 5.07 -14.45 2.87
N GLY A 160 4.40 -13.39 2.39
CA GLY A 160 3.07 -13.44 1.82
C GLY A 160 3.01 -13.42 0.29
N THR A 161 1.93 -12.84 -0.23
CA THR A 161 1.57 -12.88 -1.67
C THR A 161 2.48 -12.03 -2.57
N GLY A 162 3.28 -11.12 -2.00
CA GLY A 162 4.18 -10.22 -2.72
C GLY A 162 5.63 -10.68 -2.82
N GLN A 163 5.96 -11.94 -2.48
CA GLN A 163 7.34 -12.42 -2.35
C GLN A 163 8.21 -12.22 -3.59
N ALA A 164 7.63 -12.22 -4.79
CA ALA A 164 8.37 -11.98 -6.03
C ALA A 164 9.03 -10.58 -6.07
N ALA A 165 8.50 -9.60 -5.33
CA ALA A 165 9.08 -8.26 -5.21
C ALA A 165 10.41 -8.22 -4.44
N LYS A 166 10.79 -9.29 -3.71
CA LYS A 166 12.13 -9.43 -3.11
C LYS A 166 13.26 -9.29 -4.13
N ALA A 167 12.97 -9.59 -5.39
CA ALA A 167 13.94 -9.44 -6.48
C ALA A 167 14.42 -7.98 -6.68
N LEU A 168 13.77 -6.99 -6.04
CA LEU A 168 14.25 -5.61 -5.99
C LEU A 168 15.53 -5.46 -5.13
N GLY A 169 15.76 -6.35 -4.15
CA GLY A 169 16.95 -6.34 -3.31
C GLY A 169 17.00 -5.24 -2.25
N ARG A 170 15.85 -4.68 -1.85
CA ARG A 170 15.72 -3.66 -0.79
C ARG A 170 14.41 -3.79 -0.02
N PRO A 171 14.27 -3.14 1.14
CA PRO A 171 13.01 -3.15 1.90
C PRO A 171 11.84 -2.62 1.07
N VAL A 172 10.76 -3.39 1.03
CA VAL A 172 9.52 -3.08 0.30
C VAL A 172 8.33 -3.42 1.17
N ALA A 173 7.38 -2.50 1.22
CA ALA A 173 6.04 -2.76 1.71
C ALA A 173 5.07 -2.77 0.51
N ALA A 174 4.18 -3.76 0.42
CA ALA A 174 3.35 -3.91 -0.76
C ALA A 174 2.05 -4.68 -0.48
N LYS A 175 1.12 -4.60 -1.46
CA LYS A 175 -0.08 -5.44 -1.49
C LYS A 175 -0.43 -5.82 -2.92
N THR A 176 -0.77 -7.09 -3.11
CA THR A 176 -1.35 -7.63 -4.34
C THR A 176 -2.86 -7.45 -4.34
N GLY A 177 -3.46 -7.29 -5.52
CA GLY A 177 -4.90 -7.38 -5.75
C GLY A 177 -5.18 -8.24 -6.98
N THR A 178 -6.24 -9.04 -6.91
CA THR A 178 -6.69 -9.87 -8.03
C THR A 178 -8.20 -10.05 -7.92
N THR A 179 -8.94 -9.83 -9.01
CA THR A 179 -10.37 -10.17 -9.07
C THR A 179 -10.57 -11.67 -9.23
N ASN A 180 -11.72 -12.18 -8.77
CA ASN A 180 -12.02 -13.62 -8.78
C ASN A 180 -12.03 -14.24 -10.18
N ASP A 181 -12.34 -13.43 -11.21
CA ASP A 181 -12.38 -13.80 -12.62
C ASP A 181 -11.06 -13.53 -13.37
N TYR A 182 -10.00 -13.11 -12.63
CA TYR A 182 -8.72 -12.70 -13.19
C TYR A 182 -8.83 -11.56 -14.22
N SER A 183 -9.81 -10.68 -14.11
CA SER A 183 -9.97 -9.55 -15.03
C SER A 183 -9.08 -8.35 -14.66
N ASN A 184 -8.66 -8.26 -13.39
CA ASN A 184 -7.81 -7.20 -12.87
C ASN A 184 -6.68 -7.77 -12.01
N ALA A 185 -5.47 -7.39 -12.34
CA ALA A 185 -4.26 -7.71 -11.60
C ALA A 185 -3.59 -6.42 -11.09
N TRP A 186 -3.48 -6.29 -9.78
CA TRP A 186 -2.94 -5.11 -9.11
C TRP A 186 -1.71 -5.46 -8.30
N PHE A 187 -0.75 -4.56 -8.29
CA PHE A 187 0.33 -4.54 -7.32
C PHE A 187 0.70 -3.10 -6.98
N ILE A 188 0.60 -2.74 -5.71
CA ILE A 188 1.08 -1.46 -5.22
C ILE A 188 2.12 -1.73 -4.16
N GLY A 189 3.30 -1.18 -4.37
CA GLY A 189 4.42 -1.34 -3.47
C GLY A 189 5.23 -0.07 -3.36
N PHE A 190 5.93 0.10 -2.26
CA PHE A 190 6.73 1.27 -1.97
C PHE A 190 7.97 0.94 -1.16
N THR A 191 8.99 1.76 -1.35
CA THR A 191 10.16 1.92 -0.49
C THR A 191 10.02 3.24 0.27
N PRO A 192 10.93 3.61 1.19
CA PRO A 192 10.89 4.95 1.81
C PRO A 192 10.91 6.11 0.80
N HIS A 193 11.43 5.89 -0.42
CA HIS A 193 11.67 6.95 -1.39
C HIS A 193 10.70 6.99 -2.57
N LEU A 194 10.00 5.89 -2.85
CA LEU A 194 9.17 5.79 -4.05
C LEU A 194 8.02 4.82 -3.85
N ALA A 195 6.81 5.27 -4.17
CA ALA A 195 5.63 4.44 -4.28
C ALA A 195 5.23 4.27 -5.75
N THR A 196 4.92 3.03 -6.14
CA THR A 196 4.55 2.69 -7.51
C THR A 196 3.36 1.74 -7.49
N GLY A 197 2.37 2.05 -8.31
CA GLY A 197 1.23 1.18 -8.56
C GLY A 197 1.28 0.62 -9.99
N VAL A 198 0.94 -0.65 -10.14
CA VAL A 198 0.75 -1.31 -11.44
C VAL A 198 -0.62 -1.97 -11.45
N TRP A 199 -1.37 -1.67 -12.49
CA TRP A 199 -2.62 -2.33 -12.83
C TRP A 199 -2.51 -2.93 -14.23
N VAL A 200 -2.97 -4.15 -14.37
CA VAL A 200 -3.11 -4.84 -15.65
C VAL A 200 -4.54 -5.32 -15.78
N GLY A 201 -5.18 -4.94 -16.87
CA GLY A 201 -6.58 -5.25 -17.14
C GLY A 201 -6.98 -4.79 -18.53
N TYR A 202 -8.26 -4.93 -18.84
CA TYR A 202 -8.86 -4.44 -20.07
C TYR A 202 -9.95 -3.41 -19.77
N ASP A 203 -10.12 -2.39 -20.60
CA ASP A 203 -11.18 -1.39 -20.47
C ASP A 203 -12.59 -2.01 -20.44
N LYS A 204 -12.79 -3.06 -21.21
CA LYS A 204 -13.98 -3.94 -21.10
C LYS A 204 -13.56 -5.18 -20.33
N PRO A 205 -14.08 -5.38 -19.10
CA PRO A 205 -13.64 -6.47 -18.23
C PRO A 205 -13.68 -7.83 -18.95
N ARG A 206 -12.55 -8.48 -19.00
CA ARG A 206 -12.38 -9.86 -19.47
C ARG A 206 -11.18 -10.49 -18.75
N SER A 207 -11.18 -11.80 -18.61
CA SER A 207 -10.09 -12.52 -17.95
C SER A 207 -8.75 -12.29 -18.66
N LEU A 208 -7.69 -12.07 -17.88
CA LEU A 208 -6.30 -12.05 -18.34
C LEU A 208 -5.78 -13.46 -18.66
N GLY A 209 -6.45 -14.48 -18.15
CA GLY A 209 -6.07 -15.87 -18.25
C GLY A 209 -6.12 -16.56 -16.88
N LYS A 210 -6.15 -17.88 -16.90
CA LYS A 210 -6.17 -18.65 -15.67
C LYS A 210 -4.86 -18.41 -14.87
N ASP A 211 -5.01 -18.15 -13.57
CA ASP A 211 -3.92 -17.90 -12.63
C ASP A 211 -3.10 -16.61 -12.90
N GLU A 212 -3.56 -15.72 -13.79
CA GLU A 212 -2.92 -14.42 -14.05
C GLU A 212 -3.26 -13.42 -12.92
N THR A 213 -2.61 -13.61 -11.78
CA THR A 213 -2.78 -12.84 -10.55
C THR A 213 -1.92 -11.59 -10.53
N GLY A 214 -2.20 -10.67 -9.60
CA GLY A 214 -1.36 -9.50 -9.36
C GLY A 214 0.11 -9.86 -9.09
N SER A 215 0.35 -10.96 -8.36
CA SER A 215 1.70 -11.47 -8.09
C SER A 215 2.43 -11.92 -9.37
N ARG A 216 1.70 -12.55 -10.30
CA ARG A 216 2.28 -13.11 -11.51
C ARG A 216 2.44 -12.10 -12.64
N VAL A 217 1.50 -11.17 -12.76
CA VAL A 217 1.45 -10.22 -13.90
C VAL A 217 1.99 -8.85 -13.50
N ALA A 218 1.51 -8.27 -12.39
CA ALA A 218 1.84 -6.90 -12.03
C ALA A 218 3.20 -6.78 -11.32
N VAL A 219 3.60 -7.74 -10.47
CA VAL A 219 4.88 -7.68 -9.72
C VAL A 219 6.11 -7.63 -10.65
N PRO A 220 6.22 -8.43 -11.75
CA PRO A 220 7.38 -8.33 -12.63
C PRO A 220 7.54 -6.95 -13.26
N ILE A 221 6.44 -6.33 -13.70
CA ILE A 221 6.42 -4.98 -14.28
C ILE A 221 6.85 -3.96 -13.23
N TRP A 222 6.26 -4.03 -12.03
CA TRP A 222 6.60 -3.19 -10.90
C TRP A 222 8.09 -3.31 -10.55
N THR A 223 8.61 -4.54 -10.46
CA THR A 223 10.00 -4.80 -10.08
C THR A 223 10.99 -4.26 -11.12
N ALA A 224 10.69 -4.44 -12.41
CA ALA A 224 11.51 -3.90 -13.50
C ALA A 224 11.57 -2.37 -13.42
N PHE A 225 10.41 -1.71 -13.30
CA PHE A 225 10.34 -0.25 -13.16
C PHE A 225 11.10 0.25 -11.93
N MET A 226 10.89 -0.37 -10.75
CA MET A 226 11.53 0.06 -9.51
C MET A 226 13.05 -0.12 -9.51
N LYS A 227 13.56 -1.15 -10.18
CA LYS A 227 15.02 -1.33 -10.36
C LYS A 227 15.65 -0.16 -11.10
N GLU A 228 15.03 0.27 -12.19
CA GLU A 228 15.51 1.42 -12.97
C GLU A 228 15.35 2.73 -12.19
N ALA A 229 14.17 2.98 -11.64
CA ALA A 229 13.84 4.22 -10.93
C ALA A 229 14.68 4.44 -9.65
N LEU A 230 15.15 3.36 -9.03
CA LEU A 230 15.96 3.40 -7.81
C LEU A 230 17.44 3.09 -8.06
N ALA A 231 17.88 3.03 -9.32
CA ALA A 231 19.30 2.85 -9.65
C ALA A 231 20.13 4.00 -9.04
N GLY A 232 21.24 3.63 -8.39
CA GLY A 232 22.11 4.60 -7.71
C GLY A 232 21.54 5.24 -6.43
N LYS A 233 20.31 4.94 -6.03
CA LYS A 233 19.75 5.41 -4.75
C LYS A 233 20.20 4.49 -3.60
N PRO A 234 20.43 5.02 -2.39
CA PRO A 234 20.79 4.21 -1.23
C PRO A 234 19.71 3.18 -0.91
N VAL A 235 20.14 2.07 -0.30
CA VAL A 235 19.22 1.06 0.24
C VAL A 235 18.95 1.41 1.69
N GLU A 236 17.73 1.85 1.96
CA GLU A 236 17.27 2.27 3.28
C GLU A 236 16.03 1.49 3.69
N ASP A 237 15.87 1.27 4.99
CA ASP A 237 14.63 0.73 5.55
C ASP A 237 13.72 1.89 6.01
N PHE A 238 12.47 1.58 6.28
CA PHE A 238 11.51 2.54 6.78
C PHE A 238 11.93 3.02 8.18
N PRO A 239 12.00 4.33 8.42
CA PRO A 239 12.38 4.86 9.73
C PRO A 239 11.30 4.52 10.75
N ILE A 240 11.73 4.00 11.92
CA ILE A 240 10.83 3.66 13.02
C ILE A 240 10.52 4.96 13.77
N PRO A 241 9.26 5.42 13.81
CA PRO A 241 8.90 6.63 14.53
C PRO A 241 8.90 6.40 16.05
N GLU A 242 8.98 7.50 16.79
CA GLU A 242 8.73 7.48 18.23
C GLU A 242 7.33 6.92 18.52
N GLY A 243 7.18 6.17 19.61
CA GLY A 243 5.92 5.53 19.96
C GLY A 243 5.67 4.17 19.28
N VAL A 244 6.63 3.65 18.51
CA VAL A 244 6.58 2.28 17.98
C VAL A 244 7.59 1.37 18.65
N VAL A 245 7.15 0.16 18.97
CA VAL A 245 7.99 -0.93 19.50
C VAL A 245 7.95 -2.09 18.52
N VAL A 246 9.12 -2.64 18.20
CA VAL A 246 9.27 -3.78 17.30
C VAL A 246 9.79 -4.98 18.08
N VAL A 247 8.99 -6.04 18.15
CA VAL A 247 9.29 -7.22 18.98
C VAL A 247 9.09 -8.52 18.21
N PRO A 248 9.87 -9.57 18.51
CA PRO A 248 9.61 -10.91 18.01
C PRO A 248 8.41 -11.52 18.73
N VAL A 249 7.44 -12.01 17.97
CA VAL A 249 6.19 -12.61 18.47
C VAL A 249 6.03 -13.98 17.84
N ASP A 250 5.50 -14.95 18.61
CA ASP A 250 5.10 -16.24 18.07
C ASP A 250 3.82 -16.06 17.23
N LEU A 251 3.98 -16.04 15.90
CA LEU A 251 2.88 -15.81 14.95
C LEU A 251 1.74 -16.83 15.12
N TRP A 252 2.07 -18.03 15.55
CA TRP A 252 1.14 -19.16 15.67
C TRP A 252 0.57 -19.33 17.08
N ALA A 253 0.92 -18.46 18.00
CA ALA A 253 0.54 -18.56 19.43
C ALA A 253 0.81 -19.96 20.03
N SER A 254 1.80 -20.67 19.48
CA SER A 254 2.17 -22.04 19.92
C SER A 254 2.84 -22.07 21.29
N GLY A 255 3.23 -20.92 21.80
CA GLY A 255 3.98 -20.78 23.06
C GLY A 255 5.44 -21.24 22.98
N THR A 256 5.88 -21.74 21.83
CA THR A 256 7.23 -22.33 21.69
C THR A 256 8.28 -21.35 21.16
N CYS A 257 7.87 -20.24 20.57
CA CYS A 257 8.77 -19.28 19.91
C CYS A 257 9.76 -19.92 18.91
N ALA A 258 9.40 -21.05 18.33
CA ALA A 258 10.26 -21.81 17.43
C ALA A 258 10.54 -21.06 16.12
N LYS A 259 9.60 -20.22 15.66
CA LYS A 259 9.72 -19.37 14.47
C LYS A 259 9.11 -18.00 14.73
N PRO A 260 9.76 -17.15 15.53
CA PRO A 260 9.21 -15.84 15.85
C PRO A 260 9.18 -14.95 14.60
N VAL A 261 8.13 -14.17 14.48
CA VAL A 261 7.98 -13.13 13.46
C VAL A 261 8.11 -11.78 14.14
N THR A 262 8.94 -10.91 13.59
CA THR A 262 9.06 -9.55 14.07
C THR A 262 7.82 -8.75 13.69
N MET A 263 7.14 -8.16 14.67
CA MET A 263 5.96 -7.32 14.49
C MET A 263 6.16 -5.95 15.12
N ALA A 264 5.58 -4.92 14.52
CA ALA A 264 5.56 -3.56 15.06
C ALA A 264 4.24 -3.31 15.80
N PHE A 265 4.32 -2.58 16.91
CA PHE A 265 3.17 -2.22 17.76
C PHE A 265 3.26 -0.75 18.15
N LEU A 266 2.13 -0.13 18.40
CA LEU A 266 2.11 1.11 19.17
C LEU A 266 2.61 0.78 20.58
N ALA A 267 3.48 1.62 21.13
CA ALA A 267 4.08 1.38 22.46
C ALA A 267 3.00 1.15 23.52
N GLY A 268 3.15 0.09 24.30
CA GLY A 268 2.19 -0.34 25.31
C GLY A 268 1.05 -1.24 24.79
N THR A 269 1.02 -1.54 23.48
CA THR A 269 0.03 -2.47 22.88
C THR A 269 0.64 -3.81 22.46
N GLU A 270 1.95 -3.97 22.60
CA GLU A 270 2.66 -5.22 22.32
C GLU A 270 2.20 -6.36 23.25
N PRO A 271 2.20 -7.62 22.80
CA PRO A 271 1.89 -8.76 23.64
C PRO A 271 2.86 -8.87 24.82
N LYS A 272 2.35 -9.24 26.00
CA LYS A 272 3.19 -9.45 27.20
C LYS A 272 4.19 -10.60 27.03
N ASN A 273 3.85 -11.61 26.24
CA ASN A 273 4.69 -12.77 25.97
C ASN A 273 5.36 -12.61 24.61
N THR A 274 6.52 -11.94 24.58
CA THR A 274 7.35 -11.81 23.39
C THR A 274 8.44 -12.88 23.36
N CYS A 275 8.94 -13.22 22.19
CA CYS A 275 9.98 -14.25 21.99
C CYS A 275 11.41 -13.73 22.17
N GLY A 276 11.61 -12.57 22.77
CA GLY A 276 12.91 -11.96 23.01
C GLY A 276 12.81 -10.48 23.37
N PRO A 277 13.95 -9.82 23.59
CA PRO A 277 13.98 -8.41 23.97
C PRO A 277 13.43 -7.52 22.85
N ALA A 278 12.64 -6.53 23.23
CA ALA A 278 12.16 -5.50 22.31
C ALA A 278 13.34 -4.75 21.68
N LYS A 279 13.31 -4.59 20.35
CA LYS A 279 14.15 -3.60 19.68
C LYS A 279 13.42 -2.26 19.77
N SER A 280 13.71 -1.50 20.82
CA SER A 280 13.31 -0.10 20.92
C SER A 280 14.43 0.72 20.28
N THR A 281 14.12 1.43 19.23
CA THR A 281 15.01 2.47 18.68
C THR A 281 14.35 3.83 18.91
N ALA A 282 14.17 4.21 20.17
CA ALA A 282 13.99 5.61 20.49
C ALA A 282 15.40 6.20 20.70
N PRO A 283 15.91 7.09 19.85
CA PRO A 283 16.95 7.99 20.29
C PRO A 283 16.30 8.88 21.39
N LYS A 284 17.03 9.04 22.50
CA LYS A 284 16.69 10.03 23.52
C LYS A 284 16.47 11.39 22.84
N PRO A 285 15.45 12.16 23.17
CA PRO A 285 15.26 13.46 22.56
C PRO A 285 16.38 14.39 23.02
N ASP A 286 17.36 14.61 22.15
CA ASP A 286 18.09 15.85 22.19
C ASP A 286 17.16 16.93 21.62
N SER A 287 16.89 17.90 22.45
CA SER A 287 16.05 19.03 22.21
C SER A 287 16.58 19.92 21.09
N ALA A 288 16.28 19.57 19.85
CA ALA A 288 16.41 20.47 18.72
C ALA A 288 15.00 20.79 18.20
N PRO A 289 14.68 22.09 18.00
CA PRO A 289 13.41 22.46 17.39
C PRO A 289 13.32 21.87 15.97
N PRO A 290 12.08 21.65 15.45
CA PRO A 290 11.92 21.13 14.10
C PRO A 290 12.63 22.04 13.11
N PRO A 291 13.31 21.49 12.09
CA PRO A 291 13.96 22.30 11.09
C PRO A 291 12.90 23.16 10.40
N THR A 292 13.01 24.47 10.61
CA THR A 292 12.33 25.47 9.79
C THR A 292 12.68 25.16 8.34
N ALA A 293 11.68 24.94 7.52
CA ALA A 293 11.88 24.73 6.09
C ALA A 293 12.66 25.95 5.55
N THR A 294 13.94 25.77 5.31
CA THR A 294 14.76 26.76 4.61
C THR A 294 14.24 26.84 3.19
N PRO A 295 13.92 28.01 2.64
CA PRO A 295 13.63 28.13 1.23
C PRO A 295 14.85 27.65 0.46
N VAL A 296 14.71 26.59 -0.32
CA VAL A 296 15.74 26.16 -1.25
C VAL A 296 15.79 27.22 -2.35
N ASP A 297 16.87 27.97 -2.36
CA ASP A 297 17.17 28.96 -3.40
C ASP A 297 17.12 28.25 -4.77
N PRO A 298 16.31 28.69 -5.74
CA PRO A 298 16.20 28.06 -7.03
C PRO A 298 17.40 28.41 -7.91
N THR A 299 18.58 27.86 -7.60
CA THR A 299 19.68 27.89 -8.57
C THR A 299 19.35 26.86 -9.66
N PRO A 300 19.14 27.28 -10.91
CA PRO A 300 18.88 26.35 -11.99
C PRO A 300 20.11 25.48 -12.22
N ASP A 301 19.92 24.18 -12.21
CA ASP A 301 20.93 23.22 -12.68
C ASP A 301 21.24 23.50 -14.17
N GLN A 302 22.40 24.08 -14.43
CA GLN A 302 22.86 24.44 -15.78
C GLN A 302 23.38 23.23 -16.59
N SER A 303 23.28 22.00 -16.10
CA SER A 303 23.88 20.81 -16.71
C SER A 303 22.94 19.97 -17.60
N ALA A 304 21.67 20.35 -17.76
CA ALA A 304 20.77 19.65 -18.66
C ALA A 304 20.82 20.23 -20.07
N GLU A 305 21.59 19.62 -20.95
CA GLU A 305 21.47 19.85 -22.40
C GLU A 305 20.07 19.45 -22.90
N PRO A 306 19.46 20.23 -23.82
CA PRO A 306 18.15 19.90 -24.35
C PRO A 306 18.23 18.65 -25.23
N VAL A 307 17.45 17.63 -24.85
CA VAL A 307 17.24 16.44 -25.69
C VAL A 307 16.54 16.90 -26.98
N PRO A 308 17.09 16.65 -28.16
CA PRO A 308 16.45 17.05 -29.42
C PRO A 308 15.15 16.28 -29.62
N VAL A 309 14.07 17.02 -29.82
CA VAL A 309 12.75 16.46 -30.19
C VAL A 309 12.80 16.04 -31.63
N PRO A 310 12.55 14.76 -31.98
CA PRO A 310 12.47 14.35 -33.38
C PRO A 310 11.30 15.04 -34.10
N PRO A 311 11.44 15.41 -35.39
CA PRO A 311 10.36 16.04 -36.13
C PRO A 311 9.15 15.12 -36.31
N PRO A 312 7.93 15.69 -36.35
CA PRO A 312 6.72 14.89 -36.50
C PRO A 312 6.76 14.09 -37.80
N GLN A 313 6.59 12.79 -37.68
CA GLN A 313 6.43 11.91 -38.86
C GLN A 313 5.12 12.27 -39.55
N ALA A 314 5.21 12.59 -40.84
CA ALA A 314 4.06 12.84 -41.71
C ALA A 314 3.17 11.60 -41.79
N ALA A 315 1.90 11.78 -41.47
CA ALA A 315 0.88 10.72 -41.55
C ALA A 315 0.78 10.24 -43.04
N LYS A 316 0.97 8.94 -43.23
CA LYS A 316 0.67 8.30 -44.50
C LYS A 316 -0.83 8.37 -44.81
N PRO A 317 -1.25 8.74 -46.04
CA PRO A 317 -2.66 8.73 -46.41
C PRO A 317 -3.22 7.31 -46.37
N ARG A 318 -4.41 7.15 -45.79
CA ARG A 318 -5.17 5.89 -45.84
C ARG A 318 -5.52 5.58 -47.30
N SER A 319 -5.11 4.41 -47.78
CA SER A 319 -5.60 3.86 -49.06
C SER A 319 -7.05 3.44 -48.84
N GLU A 320 -7.98 4.09 -49.52
CA GLU A 320 -9.29 3.58 -49.83
C GLU A 320 -9.15 2.39 -50.76
N SER A 321 -9.73 1.29 -50.44
CA SER A 321 -9.92 0.15 -51.34
C SER A 321 -11.40 -0.15 -51.46
N PRO A 322 -11.87 -0.57 -52.65
CA PRO A 322 -13.25 -0.57 -53.11
C PRO A 322 -14.16 -1.62 -52.40
#